data_63205723d9478990f0ec3427744b016f
#
_entry.id   63205723d9478990f0ec3427744b016f
#
_cell.length_a   1.000
_cell.length_b   1.000
_cell.length_c   1.000
_cell.angle_alpha   90.00
_cell.angle_beta   90.00
_cell.angle_gamma   90.00
#
_symmetry.space_group_name_H-M   'P 1'
#
loop_
_entity.id
_entity.type
_entity.pdbx_description
1 polymer ?
#
loop_
_entity_poly.entity_id
_entity_poly.type
_entity_poly.pdbx_seq_one_letter_code
_entity_poly.pdbx_strand_id
1 'polypeptide(L)'
;MSTLVKQSLKELACLEDLQNAIGRYAHQMGYSAQVIQTGFRMMFSHWNDAEFHGFIQNEIPELDARYFESFFDIGLSFEKRRSILPCACSERIFLVSASTVPSAAFQDVLLTLLLPVHLIHRPSHSQSGFFQSVHTWLSLKAPRLAERWELIEPTYEDLYLSKIISSCDALNISASQKTIEHFRTLRDGLPIEKRPKKWIEHGHKVSAIILFKDDFDALTDADFDAIAWDASIWDQTGCLSPKSIYMECSQQEAEQFAHQLIAAFDRVAEQLPEIMPDTASLAKRNSALIMAEIEGCRMMHANRNHDCIIIHPEGGFPILLPRILNLFPVRDATHELVTRTAHGQALGTKKLLSESEKNLFSQAGYHVFCGLGQMQNPPLTWFHDNIGTLRPYLMCNA
;
A
#
# COMPACT_ATOMS: atom_id res chain seq x y z
N MET A 1 24.22 5.15 31.82
CA MET A 1 23.36 4.60 30.75
C MET A 1 22.35 3.68 31.42
N SER A 2 21.15 4.15 31.67
CA SER A 2 20.13 3.36 32.37
C SER A 2 19.55 2.36 31.41
N THR A 3 19.74 1.11 31.68
CA THR A 3 19.24 -0.07 30.99
C THR A 3 17.76 -0.31 31.32
N LEU A 4 16.90 0.65 30.99
CA LEU A 4 15.50 0.36 30.78
C LEU A 4 15.33 0.28 29.29
N VAL A 5 15.42 -0.91 28.74
CA VAL A 5 15.01 -1.23 27.39
C VAL A 5 13.53 -0.90 27.33
N LYS A 6 13.21 0.30 26.88
CA LYS A 6 11.82 0.71 26.66
C LYS A 6 11.27 -0.19 25.57
N GLN A 7 10.23 -0.95 25.89
CA GLN A 7 9.51 -1.71 24.89
C GLN A 7 9.03 -0.76 23.80
N SER A 8 9.58 -0.88 22.61
CA SER A 8 9.30 -0.03 21.47
C SER A 8 8.70 -0.83 20.32
N LEU A 9 8.09 -0.15 19.37
CA LEU A 9 7.59 -0.79 18.14
C LEU A 9 8.69 -1.58 17.41
N LYS A 10 9.97 -1.16 17.51
CA LYS A 10 11.09 -1.89 16.93
C LYS A 10 11.26 -3.30 17.52
N GLU A 11 11.03 -3.46 18.83
CA GLU A 11 11.12 -4.77 19.48
C GLU A 11 9.99 -5.68 19.04
N LEU A 12 8.80 -5.12 18.75
CA LEU A 12 7.69 -5.85 18.16
C LEU A 12 8.02 -6.40 16.77
N ALA A 13 8.84 -5.69 15.99
CA ALA A 13 9.19 -6.07 14.61
C ALA A 13 10.08 -7.33 14.51
N CYS A 14 10.81 -7.67 15.59
CA CYS A 14 11.83 -8.73 15.59
C CYS A 14 11.32 -10.11 16.07
N LEU A 15 10.01 -10.32 16.22
CA LEU A 15 9.49 -11.47 16.94
C LEU A 15 9.13 -12.66 16.05
N GLU A 16 9.63 -13.83 16.46
CA GLU A 16 9.33 -15.15 15.88
C GLU A 16 7.82 -15.43 15.80
N ASP A 17 7.04 -14.99 16.80
CA ASP A 17 5.59 -15.15 16.83
C ASP A 17 4.88 -14.50 15.65
N LEU A 18 5.33 -13.30 15.22
CA LEU A 18 4.77 -12.62 14.06
C LEU A 18 5.11 -13.37 12.77
N GLN A 19 6.35 -13.88 12.65
CA GLN A 19 6.76 -14.69 11.51
C GLN A 19 5.96 -15.98 11.41
N ASN A 20 5.68 -16.62 12.54
CA ASN A 20 4.84 -17.81 12.62
C ASN A 20 3.38 -17.51 12.22
N ALA A 21 2.81 -16.37 12.64
CA ALA A 21 1.49 -15.94 12.21
C ALA A 21 1.45 -15.67 10.69
N ILE A 22 2.47 -14.99 10.16
CA ILE A 22 2.60 -14.75 8.71
C ILE A 22 2.62 -16.08 7.96
N GLY A 23 3.48 -17.04 8.36
CA GLY A 23 3.59 -18.35 7.72
C GLY A 23 2.27 -19.12 7.71
N ARG A 24 1.51 -19.05 8.82
CA ARG A 24 0.23 -19.76 8.97
C ARG A 24 -0.88 -19.22 8.06
N TYR A 25 -0.94 -17.91 7.87
CA TYR A 25 -2.05 -17.25 7.17
C TYR A 25 -1.72 -16.77 5.76
N ALA A 26 -0.48 -16.95 5.29
CA ALA A 26 -0.04 -16.50 3.98
C ALA A 26 -0.98 -16.97 2.86
N HIS A 27 -1.29 -18.25 2.80
CA HIS A 27 -2.15 -18.82 1.77
C HIS A 27 -3.58 -18.25 1.83
N GLN A 28 -4.14 -18.04 3.03
CA GLN A 28 -5.45 -17.42 3.20
C GLN A 28 -5.46 -15.97 2.72
N MET A 29 -4.36 -15.26 2.88
CA MET A 29 -4.17 -13.89 2.39
C MET A 29 -3.96 -13.83 0.87
N GLY A 30 -3.79 -14.96 0.21
CA GLY A 30 -3.62 -15.05 -1.24
C GLY A 30 -2.17 -14.93 -1.71
N TYR A 31 -1.19 -15.09 -0.81
CA TYR A 31 0.24 -14.96 -1.13
C TYR A 31 1.06 -16.14 -0.62
N SER A 32 2.23 -16.38 -1.24
CA SER A 32 3.21 -17.27 -0.64
C SER A 32 3.76 -16.67 0.67
N ALA A 33 4.14 -17.54 1.61
CA ALA A 33 4.75 -17.09 2.86
C ALA A 33 6.00 -16.23 2.59
N GLN A 34 6.75 -16.53 1.55
CA GLN A 34 7.95 -15.82 1.15
C GLN A 34 7.67 -14.38 0.70
N VAL A 35 6.60 -14.16 -0.08
CA VAL A 35 6.15 -12.83 -0.49
C VAL A 35 5.76 -12.00 0.74
N ILE A 36 4.95 -12.55 1.65
CA ILE A 36 4.53 -11.83 2.86
C ILE A 36 5.72 -11.50 3.75
N GLN A 37 6.60 -12.46 4.02
CA GLN A 37 7.81 -12.24 4.83
C GLN A 37 8.70 -11.15 4.22
N THR A 38 8.83 -11.14 2.90
CA THR A 38 9.60 -10.13 2.18
C THR A 38 8.98 -8.75 2.34
N GLY A 39 7.67 -8.61 2.13
CA GLY A 39 6.98 -7.34 2.31
C GLY A 39 7.04 -6.80 3.75
N PHE A 40 6.92 -7.68 4.75
CA PHE A 40 7.12 -7.27 6.14
C PHE A 40 8.57 -6.84 6.42
N ARG A 41 9.58 -7.56 5.89
CA ARG A 41 10.99 -7.13 6.02
C ARG A 41 11.23 -5.76 5.40
N MET A 42 10.65 -5.48 4.23
CA MET A 42 10.74 -4.17 3.58
C MET A 42 10.12 -3.09 4.47
N MET A 43 8.90 -3.28 4.95
CA MET A 43 8.23 -2.35 5.85
C MET A 43 9.10 -2.08 7.11
N PHE A 44 9.59 -3.12 7.78
CA PHE A 44 10.39 -2.98 8.99
C PHE A 44 11.79 -2.37 8.73
N SER A 45 12.32 -2.41 7.51
CA SER A 45 13.58 -1.73 7.19
C SER A 45 13.50 -0.22 7.40
N HIS A 46 12.30 0.36 7.31
CA HIS A 46 12.02 1.77 7.61
C HIS A 46 11.72 2.04 9.10
N TRP A 47 11.63 1.02 9.94
CA TRP A 47 11.36 1.21 11.36
C TRP A 47 12.67 1.48 12.13
N ASN A 48 13.30 2.59 11.84
CA ASN A 48 14.53 3.07 12.45
C ASN A 48 14.36 4.48 13.04
N ASP A 49 15.31 4.95 13.84
CA ASP A 49 15.20 6.21 14.58
C ASP A 49 15.02 7.42 13.67
N ALA A 50 15.76 7.47 12.56
CA ALA A 50 15.70 8.61 11.62
C ALA A 50 14.31 8.69 10.96
N GLU A 51 13.78 7.55 10.48
CA GLU A 51 12.46 7.48 9.88
C GLU A 51 11.36 7.82 10.91
N PHE A 52 11.44 7.31 12.13
CA PHE A 52 10.47 7.65 13.18
C PHE A 52 10.51 9.14 13.56
N HIS A 53 11.69 9.74 13.63
CA HIS A 53 11.79 11.19 13.86
C HIS A 53 11.15 11.98 12.71
N GLY A 54 11.49 11.65 11.47
CA GLY A 54 10.88 12.28 10.29
C GLY A 54 9.38 12.09 10.25
N PHE A 55 8.88 10.88 10.56
CA PHE A 55 7.45 10.58 10.65
C PHE A 55 6.73 11.51 11.65
N ILE A 56 7.24 11.62 12.87
CA ILE A 56 6.60 12.51 13.87
C ILE A 56 6.68 13.98 13.48
N GLN A 57 7.80 14.42 12.90
CA GLN A 57 7.92 15.80 12.42
C GLN A 57 6.90 16.13 11.33
N ASN A 58 6.56 15.16 10.48
CA ASN A 58 5.56 15.33 9.42
C ASN A 58 4.12 15.22 9.95
N GLU A 59 3.87 14.28 10.86
CA GLU A 59 2.52 13.96 11.35
C GLU A 59 2.08 14.87 12.51
N ILE A 60 2.99 15.21 13.41
CA ILE A 60 2.71 15.98 14.63
C ILE A 60 3.86 16.97 14.85
N PRO A 61 4.04 17.97 13.98
CA PRO A 61 5.17 18.91 14.04
C PRO A 61 5.24 19.69 15.36
N GLU A 62 4.12 19.84 16.04
CA GLU A 62 4.02 20.54 17.32
C GLU A 62 4.36 19.64 18.53
N LEU A 63 4.64 18.34 18.32
CA LEU A 63 5.05 17.46 19.41
C LEU A 63 6.42 17.89 19.94
N ASP A 64 6.50 18.14 21.25
CA ASP A 64 7.77 18.46 21.90
C ASP A 64 8.77 17.31 21.73
N ALA A 65 9.96 17.63 21.24
CA ALA A 65 11.03 16.65 20.96
C ALA A 65 11.39 15.79 22.17
N ARG A 66 11.18 16.26 23.40
CA ARG A 66 11.39 15.49 24.65
C ARG A 66 10.49 14.26 24.73
N TYR A 67 9.38 14.22 23.97
CA TYR A 67 8.42 13.12 23.99
C TYR A 67 8.54 12.19 22.79
N PHE A 68 9.45 12.43 21.83
CA PHE A 68 9.59 11.60 20.63
C PHE A 68 9.81 10.11 20.96
N GLU A 69 10.76 9.79 21.84
CA GLU A 69 10.97 8.41 22.26
C GLU A 69 9.78 7.83 23.01
N SER A 70 9.17 8.63 23.88
CA SER A 70 8.00 8.20 24.66
C SER A 70 6.78 7.97 23.77
N PHE A 71 6.66 8.65 22.63
CA PHE A 71 5.57 8.45 21.70
C PHE A 71 5.54 7.01 21.14
N PHE A 72 6.70 6.40 20.94
CA PHE A 72 6.82 5.02 20.44
C PHE A 72 6.89 3.96 21.56
N ASP A 73 6.78 4.34 22.81
CA ASP A 73 6.75 3.41 23.94
C ASP A 73 5.39 2.71 24.00
N ILE A 74 5.37 1.41 23.66
CA ILE A 74 4.15 0.59 23.66
C ILE A 74 3.59 0.33 25.06
N GLY A 75 4.40 0.52 26.11
CA GLY A 75 3.99 0.41 27.50
C GLY A 75 3.33 1.68 28.07
N LEU A 76 3.28 2.78 27.32
CA LEU A 76 2.73 4.05 27.80
C LEU A 76 1.21 3.97 28.02
N SER A 77 0.72 4.46 29.16
CA SER A 77 -0.73 4.48 29.44
C SER A 77 -1.48 5.45 28.53
N PHE A 78 -2.78 5.26 28.43
CA PHE A 78 -3.67 6.12 27.62
C PHE A 78 -3.59 7.58 28.06
N GLU A 79 -3.71 7.85 29.35
CA GLU A 79 -3.68 9.21 29.94
C GLU A 79 -2.33 9.87 29.68
N LYS A 80 -1.24 9.09 29.80
CA LYS A 80 0.09 9.64 29.55
C LYS A 80 0.28 9.95 28.06
N ARG A 81 -0.21 9.11 27.15
CA ARG A 81 -0.22 9.41 25.70
C ARG A 81 -0.98 10.70 25.42
N ARG A 82 -2.17 10.85 26.01
CA ARG A 82 -3.00 12.04 25.86
C ARG A 82 -2.29 13.30 26.35
N SER A 83 -1.54 13.19 27.46
CA SER A 83 -0.83 14.35 28.06
C SER A 83 0.37 14.84 27.27
N ILE A 84 0.94 14.03 26.37
CA ILE A 84 2.10 14.42 25.56
C ILE A 84 1.69 14.97 24.19
N LEU A 85 0.44 14.75 23.75
CA LEU A 85 -0.05 15.32 22.49
C LEU A 85 -0.25 16.83 22.60
N PRO A 86 0.09 17.60 21.56
CA PRO A 86 -0.07 19.05 21.54
C PRO A 86 -1.54 19.50 21.45
N CYS A 87 -2.42 18.60 21.01
CA CYS A 87 -3.84 18.87 20.80
C CYS A 87 -4.71 17.65 21.07
N ALA A 88 -6.02 17.85 21.08
CA ALA A 88 -6.98 16.75 21.16
C ALA A 88 -6.91 15.88 19.91
N CYS A 89 -7.32 14.62 20.04
CA CYS A 89 -7.47 13.69 18.92
C CYS A 89 -8.86 13.04 18.94
N SER A 90 -9.24 12.38 17.84
CA SER A 90 -10.40 11.51 17.78
C SER A 90 -10.33 10.46 18.90
N GLU A 91 -11.45 10.18 19.55
CA GLU A 91 -11.48 9.18 20.63
C GLU A 91 -11.72 7.77 20.10
N ARG A 92 -12.58 7.63 19.09
CA ARG A 92 -12.91 6.36 18.45
C ARG A 92 -12.71 6.45 16.95
N ILE A 93 -11.90 5.53 16.43
CA ILE A 93 -11.58 5.42 15.00
C ILE A 93 -12.09 4.08 14.49
N PHE A 94 -12.81 4.10 13.38
CA PHE A 94 -13.14 2.89 12.64
C PHE A 94 -12.20 2.76 11.43
N LEU A 95 -11.35 1.75 11.44
CA LEU A 95 -10.40 1.42 10.37
C LEU A 95 -10.90 0.21 9.58
N VAL A 96 -11.07 0.38 8.29
CA VAL A 96 -11.41 -0.69 7.34
C VAL A 96 -10.21 -0.92 6.42
N SER A 97 -9.59 -2.10 6.52
CA SER A 97 -8.36 -2.42 5.78
C SER A 97 -8.62 -3.14 4.46
N ALA A 98 -7.87 -2.79 3.43
CA ALA A 98 -7.84 -3.50 2.15
C ALA A 98 -7.21 -4.89 2.29
N SER A 99 -7.48 -5.77 1.32
CA SER A 99 -6.94 -7.14 1.29
C SER A 99 -5.56 -7.25 0.61
N THR A 100 -5.09 -6.21 -0.04
CA THR A 100 -4.01 -6.31 -1.04
C THR A 100 -2.60 -6.28 -0.45
N VAL A 101 -2.35 -5.55 0.63
CA VAL A 101 -1.00 -5.41 1.22
C VAL A 101 -1.09 -5.57 2.75
N PRO A 102 -0.91 -6.80 3.27
CA PRO A 102 -1.04 -7.08 4.70
C PRO A 102 -0.10 -6.27 5.59
N SER A 103 1.13 -5.99 5.13
CA SER A 103 2.10 -5.18 5.88
C SER A 103 1.64 -3.73 6.04
N ALA A 104 1.03 -3.13 5.02
CA ALA A 104 0.48 -1.78 5.12
C ALA A 104 -0.66 -1.71 6.14
N ALA A 105 -1.62 -2.65 6.06
CA ALA A 105 -2.72 -2.72 7.03
C ALA A 105 -2.23 -2.94 8.48
N PHE A 106 -1.19 -3.76 8.66
CA PHE A 106 -0.53 -3.95 9.96
C PHE A 106 0.11 -2.65 10.47
N GLN A 107 0.84 -1.93 9.61
CA GLN A 107 1.45 -0.65 9.93
C GLN A 107 0.40 0.37 10.36
N ASP A 108 -0.69 0.51 9.60
CA ASP A 108 -1.79 1.43 9.90
C ASP A 108 -2.40 1.18 11.27
N VAL A 109 -2.65 -0.08 11.62
CA VAL A 109 -3.16 -0.47 12.94
C VAL A 109 -2.19 -0.05 14.04
N LEU A 110 -0.92 -0.43 13.94
CA LEU A 110 0.05 -0.16 15.01
C LEU A 110 0.33 1.34 15.16
N LEU A 111 0.50 2.08 14.06
CA LEU A 111 0.73 3.52 14.13
C LEU A 111 -0.50 4.26 14.69
N THR A 112 -1.72 3.87 14.29
CA THR A 112 -2.93 4.46 14.85
C THR A 112 -3.05 4.24 16.36
N LEU A 113 -2.65 3.07 16.86
CA LEU A 113 -2.66 2.76 18.30
C LEU A 113 -1.61 3.56 19.11
N LEU A 114 -0.67 4.24 18.46
CA LEU A 114 0.22 5.20 19.13
C LEU A 114 -0.54 6.46 19.59
N LEU A 115 -1.65 6.78 18.99
CA LEU A 115 -2.56 7.82 19.50
C LEU A 115 -3.37 7.28 20.70
N PRO A 116 -3.85 8.15 21.60
CA PRO A 116 -4.76 7.77 22.68
C PRO A 116 -6.20 7.59 22.13
N VAL A 117 -6.41 6.55 21.34
CA VAL A 117 -7.66 6.25 20.64
C VAL A 117 -8.16 4.85 20.98
N HIS A 118 -9.44 4.62 20.83
CA HIS A 118 -10.06 3.30 20.72
C HIS A 118 -10.22 2.98 19.23
N LEU A 119 -9.48 1.99 18.76
CA LEU A 119 -9.46 1.56 17.37
C LEU A 119 -10.41 0.37 17.17
N ILE A 120 -11.45 0.56 16.38
CA ILE A 120 -12.28 -0.53 15.85
C ILE A 120 -11.73 -0.88 14.48
N HIS A 121 -11.25 -2.10 14.30
CA HIS A 121 -10.63 -2.54 13.06
C HIS A 121 -11.45 -3.65 12.40
N ARG A 122 -11.84 -3.41 11.17
CA ARG A 122 -12.45 -4.39 10.27
C ARG A 122 -11.43 -4.78 9.20
N PRO A 123 -10.73 -5.89 9.36
CA PRO A 123 -9.85 -6.41 8.31
C PRO A 123 -10.66 -6.90 7.11
N SER A 124 -9.99 -7.16 6.01
CA SER A 124 -10.59 -7.94 4.93
C SER A 124 -10.83 -9.39 5.38
N HIS A 125 -11.73 -10.08 4.69
CA HIS A 125 -12.03 -11.49 5.01
C HIS A 125 -10.78 -12.37 4.95
N SER A 126 -9.94 -12.18 3.94
CA SER A 126 -8.70 -12.95 3.77
C SER A 126 -7.64 -12.69 4.84
N GLN A 127 -7.68 -11.54 5.52
CA GLN A 127 -6.71 -11.16 6.55
C GLN A 127 -7.24 -11.33 7.98
N SER A 128 -8.51 -11.69 8.18
CA SER A 128 -9.14 -11.78 9.50
C SER A 128 -8.36 -12.69 10.46
N GLY A 129 -8.02 -13.91 10.04
CA GLY A 129 -7.26 -14.86 10.85
C GLY A 129 -5.85 -14.35 11.22
N PHE A 130 -5.18 -13.67 10.30
CA PHE A 130 -3.88 -13.05 10.57
C PHE A 130 -4.01 -11.98 11.67
N PHE A 131 -4.95 -11.04 11.52
CA PHE A 131 -5.15 -9.99 12.54
C PHE A 131 -5.64 -10.52 13.87
N GLN A 132 -6.41 -11.60 13.90
CA GLN A 132 -6.76 -12.29 15.15
C GLN A 132 -5.51 -12.81 15.87
N SER A 133 -4.55 -13.39 15.14
CA SER A 133 -3.28 -13.83 15.71
C SER A 133 -2.42 -12.66 16.18
N VAL A 134 -2.37 -11.57 15.41
CA VAL A 134 -1.67 -10.34 15.80
C VAL A 134 -2.28 -9.74 17.06
N HIS A 135 -3.60 -9.67 17.17
CA HIS A 135 -4.28 -9.18 18.38
C HIS A 135 -3.97 -10.03 19.60
N THR A 136 -4.03 -11.36 19.46
CA THR A 136 -3.68 -12.30 20.55
C THR A 136 -2.25 -12.11 21.00
N TRP A 137 -1.31 -12.02 20.05
CA TRP A 137 0.10 -11.77 20.33
C TRP A 137 0.33 -10.38 20.98
N LEU A 138 -0.32 -9.33 20.49
CA LEU A 138 -0.21 -7.99 21.06
C LEU A 138 -0.77 -7.95 22.50
N SER A 139 -1.81 -8.71 22.79
CA SER A 139 -2.39 -8.84 24.14
C SER A 139 -1.38 -9.40 25.16
N LEU A 140 -0.44 -10.22 24.69
CA LEU A 140 0.63 -10.77 25.56
C LEU A 140 1.83 -9.81 25.69
N LYS A 141 2.20 -9.11 24.62
CA LYS A 141 3.44 -8.30 24.56
C LYS A 141 3.21 -6.83 24.87
N ALA A 142 2.06 -6.28 24.51
CA ALA A 142 1.69 -4.88 24.71
C ALA A 142 0.21 -4.76 25.10
N PRO A 143 -0.22 -5.29 26.25
CA PRO A 143 -1.63 -5.36 26.65
C PRO A 143 -2.32 -4.00 26.62
N ARG A 144 -1.63 -2.92 26.99
CA ARG A 144 -2.18 -1.56 26.96
C ARG A 144 -2.54 -1.04 25.55
N LEU A 145 -1.88 -1.55 24.51
CA LEU A 145 -2.28 -1.28 23.13
C LEU A 145 -3.45 -2.17 22.73
N ALA A 146 -3.38 -3.46 23.03
CA ALA A 146 -4.39 -4.44 22.68
C ALA A 146 -5.76 -4.13 23.30
N GLU A 147 -5.80 -3.64 24.56
CA GLU A 147 -7.04 -3.21 25.24
C GLU A 147 -7.82 -2.12 24.50
N ARG A 148 -7.15 -1.37 23.63
CA ARG A 148 -7.74 -0.27 22.86
C ARG A 148 -8.04 -0.65 21.41
N TRP A 149 -7.74 -1.88 21.05
CA TRP A 149 -7.96 -2.42 19.71
C TRP A 149 -9.10 -3.44 19.72
N GLU A 150 -10.23 -3.05 19.21
CA GLU A 150 -11.38 -3.92 18.97
C GLU A 150 -11.30 -4.46 17.54
N LEU A 151 -11.13 -5.78 17.41
CA LEU A 151 -11.13 -6.46 16.12
C LEU A 151 -12.53 -7.01 15.86
N ILE A 152 -13.15 -6.58 14.76
CA ILE A 152 -14.49 -7.03 14.38
C ILE A 152 -14.44 -7.95 13.15
N GLU A 153 -15.43 -8.84 13.08
CA GLU A 153 -15.59 -9.73 11.93
C GLU A 153 -15.89 -8.94 10.64
N PRO A 154 -15.36 -9.38 9.49
CA PRO A 154 -15.58 -8.75 8.20
C PRO A 154 -17.01 -9.01 7.70
N THR A 155 -17.99 -8.32 8.28
CA THR A 155 -19.41 -8.40 7.91
C THR A 155 -19.82 -7.27 6.98
N TYR A 156 -20.94 -7.45 6.28
CA TYR A 156 -21.67 -6.43 5.51
C TYR A 156 -23.09 -6.21 6.05
N GLU A 157 -23.34 -6.54 7.29
CA GLU A 157 -24.62 -6.27 7.94
C GLU A 157 -24.80 -4.76 8.20
N ASP A 158 -25.67 -4.12 7.41
CA ASP A 158 -25.83 -2.67 7.37
C ASP A 158 -26.19 -2.05 8.71
N LEU A 159 -27.07 -2.69 9.46
CA LEU A 159 -27.49 -2.21 10.79
C LEU A 159 -26.32 -2.21 11.78
N TYR A 160 -25.52 -3.27 11.76
CA TYR A 160 -24.35 -3.40 12.62
C TYR A 160 -23.28 -2.36 12.25
N LEU A 161 -22.94 -2.25 10.96
CA LEU A 161 -21.97 -1.27 10.47
C LEU A 161 -22.43 0.17 10.74
N SER A 162 -23.71 0.49 10.53
CA SER A 162 -24.27 1.81 10.82
C SER A 162 -24.16 2.19 12.31
N LYS A 163 -24.35 1.23 13.23
CA LYS A 163 -24.11 1.45 14.67
C LYS A 163 -22.66 1.76 14.96
N ILE A 164 -21.71 1.04 14.35
CA ILE A 164 -20.27 1.31 14.53
C ILE A 164 -19.94 2.70 13.99
N ILE A 165 -20.32 3.00 12.74
CA ILE A 165 -20.06 4.28 12.08
C ILE A 165 -20.59 5.44 12.96
N SER A 166 -21.83 5.31 13.48
CA SER A 166 -22.45 6.35 14.30
C SER A 166 -21.79 6.55 15.68
N SER A 167 -20.98 5.59 16.12
CA SER A 167 -20.26 5.64 17.40
C SER A 167 -18.82 6.15 17.29
N CYS A 168 -18.34 6.43 16.07
CA CYS A 168 -16.94 6.80 15.82
C CYS A 168 -16.83 8.28 15.45
N ASP A 169 -15.71 8.89 15.85
CA ASP A 169 -15.36 10.28 15.47
C ASP A 169 -14.72 10.32 14.08
N ALA A 170 -14.00 9.27 13.73
CA ALA A 170 -13.32 9.13 12.46
C ALA A 170 -13.53 7.76 11.84
N LEU A 171 -13.61 7.74 10.51
CA LEU A 171 -13.55 6.53 9.70
C LEU A 171 -12.43 6.66 8.70
N ASN A 172 -11.59 5.61 8.61
CA ASN A 172 -10.57 5.45 7.57
C ASN A 172 -10.87 4.14 6.83
N ILE A 173 -11.07 4.24 5.53
CA ILE A 173 -11.45 3.11 4.69
C ILE A 173 -10.50 2.97 3.50
N SER A 174 -9.78 1.84 3.47
CA SER A 174 -8.98 1.39 2.34
C SER A 174 -9.68 0.21 1.68
N ALA A 175 -10.33 0.42 0.53
CA ALA A 175 -11.17 -0.60 -0.08
C ALA A 175 -11.42 -0.37 -1.58
N SER A 176 -12.13 -1.32 -2.22
CA SER A 176 -12.63 -1.13 -3.57
C SER A 176 -13.67 0.01 -3.61
N GLN A 177 -13.81 0.65 -4.78
CA GLN A 177 -14.78 1.71 -4.99
C GLN A 177 -16.20 1.31 -4.56
N LYS A 178 -16.62 0.08 -4.91
CA LYS A 178 -17.92 -0.47 -4.50
C LYS A 178 -18.09 -0.51 -2.98
N THR A 179 -17.05 -0.91 -2.26
CA THR A 179 -17.10 -0.96 -0.79
C THR A 179 -17.15 0.46 -0.20
N ILE A 180 -16.36 1.39 -0.73
CA ILE A 180 -16.39 2.79 -0.30
C ILE A 180 -17.79 3.40 -0.50
N GLU A 181 -18.41 3.20 -1.65
CA GLU A 181 -19.77 3.66 -1.95
C GLU A 181 -20.82 3.07 -1.00
N HIS A 182 -20.68 1.79 -0.66
CA HIS A 182 -21.53 1.15 0.34
C HIS A 182 -21.41 1.84 1.71
N PHE A 183 -20.19 2.08 2.19
CA PHE A 183 -19.96 2.79 3.46
C PHE A 183 -20.44 4.25 3.42
N ARG A 184 -20.30 4.94 2.29
CA ARG A 184 -20.88 6.28 2.09
C ARG A 184 -22.40 6.26 2.23
N THR A 185 -23.05 5.28 1.62
CA THR A 185 -24.51 5.10 1.73
C THR A 185 -24.94 4.90 3.18
N LEU A 186 -24.23 4.06 3.95
CA LEU A 186 -24.50 3.86 5.37
C LEU A 186 -24.33 5.14 6.17
N ARG A 187 -23.24 5.90 5.95
CA ARG A 187 -23.00 7.20 6.59
C ARG A 187 -24.11 8.21 6.27
N ASP A 188 -24.47 8.31 5.01
CA ASP A 188 -25.43 9.32 4.54
C ASP A 188 -26.86 9.02 5.01
N GLY A 189 -27.15 7.77 5.32
CA GLY A 189 -28.37 7.33 6.00
C GLY A 189 -28.44 7.70 7.50
N LEU A 190 -27.30 8.10 8.12
CA LEU A 190 -27.28 8.52 9.51
C LEU A 190 -27.71 9.99 9.68
N PRO A 191 -28.33 10.36 10.81
CA PRO A 191 -28.50 11.75 11.21
C PRO A 191 -27.14 12.48 11.21
N ILE A 192 -27.12 13.75 10.79
CA ILE A 192 -25.89 14.53 10.59
C ILE A 192 -25.02 14.55 11.87
N GLU A 193 -25.65 14.70 13.04
CA GLU A 193 -24.98 14.73 14.33
C GLU A 193 -24.35 13.40 14.75
N LYS A 194 -24.71 12.30 14.09
CA LYS A 194 -24.17 10.94 14.31
C LYS A 194 -23.15 10.52 13.25
N ARG A 195 -22.87 11.38 12.27
CA ARG A 195 -21.86 11.06 11.24
C ARG A 195 -20.46 11.30 11.79
N PRO A 196 -19.48 10.44 11.44
CA PRO A 196 -18.08 10.69 11.77
C PRO A 196 -17.65 12.07 11.29
N LYS A 197 -16.95 12.81 12.14
CA LYS A 197 -16.43 14.17 11.81
C LYS A 197 -15.30 14.10 10.80
N LYS A 198 -14.56 13.01 10.79
CA LYS A 198 -13.45 12.74 9.88
C LYS A 198 -13.77 11.53 9.02
N TRP A 199 -13.66 11.72 7.73
CA TRP A 199 -13.92 10.68 6.74
C TRP A 199 -12.77 10.61 5.76
N ILE A 200 -12.00 9.51 5.81
CA ILE A 200 -10.79 9.29 5.04
C ILE A 200 -11.02 8.08 4.12
N GLU A 201 -10.74 8.23 2.85
CA GLU A 201 -10.94 7.18 1.87
C GLU A 201 -9.66 6.99 1.06
N HIS A 202 -9.24 5.74 0.96
CA HIS A 202 -8.17 5.27 0.08
C HIS A 202 -8.79 4.34 -0.96
N GLY A 203 -9.13 4.92 -2.11
CA GLY A 203 -9.79 4.23 -3.22
C GLY A 203 -8.79 3.60 -4.19
N HIS A 204 -9.32 3.23 -5.36
CA HIS A 204 -8.49 2.64 -6.41
C HIS A 204 -7.54 3.68 -7.01
N LYS A 205 -6.25 3.39 -6.97
CA LYS A 205 -5.18 4.19 -7.56
C LYS A 205 -4.33 3.33 -8.48
N VAL A 206 -3.65 3.97 -9.42
CA VAL A 206 -2.82 3.31 -10.42
C VAL A 206 -1.40 3.88 -10.38
N SER A 207 -0.42 3.00 -10.26
CA SER A 207 0.99 3.36 -10.37
C SER A 207 1.55 2.99 -11.72
N ALA A 208 2.55 3.74 -12.17
CA ALA A 208 3.18 3.55 -13.47
C ALA A 208 4.70 3.74 -13.37
N ILE A 209 5.40 3.33 -14.41
CA ILE A 209 6.80 3.67 -14.66
C ILE A 209 6.85 4.53 -15.91
N ILE A 210 7.73 5.53 -15.94
CA ILE A 210 8.04 6.32 -17.12
C ILE A 210 9.51 6.15 -17.48
N LEU A 211 9.76 5.86 -18.75
CA LEU A 211 11.11 5.75 -19.33
C LEU A 211 11.23 6.71 -20.51
N PHE A 212 12.13 7.67 -20.39
CA PHE A 212 12.44 8.62 -21.45
C PHE A 212 13.41 8.03 -22.46
N LYS A 213 13.55 8.65 -23.62
CA LYS A 213 14.42 8.14 -24.70
C LYS A 213 15.84 7.84 -24.22
N ASP A 214 16.43 8.76 -23.46
CA ASP A 214 17.80 8.63 -22.96
C ASP A 214 17.96 7.54 -21.89
N ASP A 215 16.84 7.09 -21.26
CA ASP A 215 16.87 6.04 -20.25
C ASP A 215 17.19 4.68 -20.86
N PHE A 216 16.76 4.43 -22.13
CA PHE A 216 16.92 3.14 -22.79
C PHE A 216 18.37 2.71 -22.95
N ASP A 217 19.25 3.61 -23.39
CA ASP A 217 20.66 3.32 -23.59
C ASP A 217 21.41 3.11 -22.25
N ALA A 218 20.80 3.54 -21.16
CA ALA A 218 21.34 3.45 -19.81
C ALA A 218 20.74 2.28 -18.98
N LEU A 219 19.80 1.49 -19.53
CA LEU A 219 19.21 0.34 -18.80
C LEU A 219 20.22 -0.80 -18.65
N THR A 220 20.23 -1.37 -17.47
CA THR A 220 21.07 -2.51 -17.07
C THR A 220 20.20 -3.69 -16.65
N ASP A 221 20.79 -4.89 -16.54
CA ASP A 221 20.07 -6.06 -16.00
C ASP A 221 19.48 -5.79 -14.60
N ALA A 222 20.18 -5.00 -13.78
CA ALA A 222 19.69 -4.61 -12.47
C ALA A 222 18.42 -3.73 -12.53
N ASP A 223 18.28 -2.90 -13.57
CA ASP A 223 17.07 -2.09 -13.78
C ASP A 223 15.88 -2.97 -14.19
N PHE A 224 16.10 -3.97 -15.03
CA PHE A 224 15.06 -4.94 -15.38
C PHE A 224 14.64 -5.77 -14.17
N ASP A 225 15.57 -6.23 -13.34
CA ASP A 225 15.25 -6.93 -12.09
C ASP A 225 14.48 -6.01 -11.12
N ALA A 226 14.82 -4.75 -11.03
CA ALA A 226 14.14 -3.74 -10.23
C ALA A 226 12.69 -3.50 -10.70
N ILE A 227 12.46 -3.37 -12.02
CA ILE A 227 11.12 -3.25 -12.60
C ILE A 227 10.29 -4.52 -12.33
N ALA A 228 10.88 -5.69 -12.57
CA ALA A 228 10.23 -6.97 -12.33
C ALA A 228 9.87 -7.14 -10.85
N TRP A 229 10.74 -6.71 -9.92
CA TRP A 229 10.49 -6.70 -8.49
C TRP A 229 9.29 -5.84 -8.11
N ASP A 230 9.27 -4.58 -8.54
CA ASP A 230 8.17 -3.64 -8.27
C ASP A 230 6.82 -4.15 -8.83
N ALA A 231 6.86 -4.86 -9.96
CA ALA A 231 5.66 -5.43 -10.58
C ALA A 231 5.24 -6.77 -9.97
N SER A 232 6.15 -7.57 -9.39
CA SER A 232 5.84 -8.93 -8.92
C SER A 232 5.41 -9.00 -7.46
N ILE A 233 6.00 -8.17 -6.58
CA ILE A 233 5.66 -8.23 -5.17
C ILE A 233 4.17 -7.92 -4.96
N TRP A 234 3.54 -8.60 -4.03
CA TRP A 234 2.09 -8.53 -3.80
C TRP A 234 1.25 -8.92 -5.02
N ASP A 235 1.79 -9.77 -5.91
CA ASP A 235 1.14 -10.20 -7.15
C ASP A 235 0.60 -9.02 -7.98
N GLN A 236 1.32 -7.90 -7.94
CA GLN A 236 0.94 -6.63 -8.58
C GLN A 236 -0.42 -6.07 -8.10
N THR A 237 -0.95 -6.49 -6.93
CA THR A 237 -2.26 -6.01 -6.43
C THR A 237 -2.16 -4.76 -5.58
N GLY A 238 -0.97 -4.39 -5.10
CA GLY A 238 -0.75 -3.17 -4.32
C GLY A 238 -1.01 -1.89 -5.12
N CYS A 239 -1.41 -0.81 -4.44
CA CYS A 239 -1.62 0.49 -5.09
C CYS A 239 -0.33 1.10 -5.65
N LEU A 240 0.82 0.73 -5.07
CA LEU A 240 2.15 1.16 -5.54
C LEU A 240 2.71 0.26 -6.65
N SER A 241 2.08 -0.88 -6.95
CA SER A 241 2.56 -1.78 -8.01
C SER A 241 2.32 -1.16 -9.38
N PRO A 242 3.35 -1.02 -10.23
CA PRO A 242 3.21 -0.45 -11.55
C PRO A 242 2.30 -1.34 -12.41
N LYS A 243 1.29 -0.72 -13.02
CA LYS A 243 0.38 -1.39 -13.97
C LYS A 243 0.80 -1.17 -15.41
N SER A 244 1.53 -0.10 -15.65
CA SER A 244 1.93 0.35 -16.99
C SER A 244 3.33 0.93 -16.96
N ILE A 245 4.03 0.76 -18.09
CA ILE A 245 5.27 1.48 -18.40
C ILE A 245 5.01 2.30 -19.66
N TYR A 246 5.16 3.62 -19.55
CA TYR A 246 5.12 4.53 -20.66
C TYR A 246 6.57 4.79 -21.10
N MET A 247 6.88 4.53 -22.37
CA MET A 247 8.27 4.48 -22.83
C MET A 247 8.43 5.18 -24.18
N GLU A 248 9.39 6.11 -24.25
CA GLU A 248 9.69 6.85 -25.48
C GLU A 248 10.56 6.02 -26.41
N CYS A 249 9.93 5.08 -27.11
CA CYS A 249 10.62 4.16 -28.01
C CYS A 249 9.72 3.70 -29.17
N SER A 250 10.31 3.00 -30.13
CA SER A 250 9.60 2.29 -31.17
C SER A 250 9.01 0.98 -30.67
N GLN A 251 8.06 0.41 -31.42
CA GLN A 251 7.51 -0.93 -31.14
C GLN A 251 8.59 -2.01 -31.12
N GLN A 252 9.59 -1.93 -31.99
CA GLN A 252 10.69 -2.90 -32.01
C GLN A 252 11.57 -2.81 -30.77
N GLU A 253 11.88 -1.60 -30.31
CA GLU A 253 12.62 -1.39 -29.04
C GLU A 253 11.81 -1.90 -27.84
N ALA A 254 10.49 -1.68 -27.83
CA ALA A 254 9.60 -2.21 -26.78
C ALA A 254 9.57 -3.75 -26.74
N GLU A 255 9.66 -4.43 -27.90
CA GLU A 255 9.77 -5.89 -27.96
C GLU A 255 11.08 -6.38 -27.36
N GLN A 256 12.20 -5.72 -27.71
CA GLN A 256 13.50 -6.06 -27.14
C GLN A 256 13.54 -5.84 -25.62
N PHE A 257 12.96 -4.74 -25.15
CA PHE A 257 12.79 -4.46 -23.73
C PHE A 257 11.96 -5.55 -23.04
N ALA A 258 10.82 -5.94 -23.63
CA ALA A 258 9.95 -6.96 -23.09
C ALA A 258 10.65 -8.33 -22.96
N HIS A 259 11.50 -8.71 -23.91
CA HIS A 259 12.30 -9.95 -23.82
C HIS A 259 13.27 -9.94 -22.63
N GLN A 260 13.95 -8.82 -22.39
CA GLN A 260 14.85 -8.68 -21.24
C GLN A 260 14.06 -8.68 -19.92
N LEU A 261 12.90 -8.00 -19.90
CA LEU A 261 12.06 -7.93 -18.72
C LEU A 261 11.40 -9.29 -18.37
N ILE A 262 11.02 -10.11 -19.35
CA ILE A 262 10.55 -11.49 -19.11
C ILE A 262 11.64 -12.34 -18.44
N ALA A 263 12.89 -12.23 -18.88
CA ALA A 263 13.99 -12.91 -18.21
C ALA A 263 14.19 -12.43 -16.77
N ALA A 264 13.96 -11.15 -16.50
CA ALA A 264 13.99 -10.59 -15.15
C ALA A 264 12.82 -11.11 -14.29
N PHE A 265 11.60 -11.21 -14.82
CA PHE A 265 10.48 -11.84 -14.11
C PHE A 265 10.80 -13.28 -13.71
N ASP A 266 11.40 -14.07 -14.59
CA ASP A 266 11.81 -15.45 -14.28
C ASP A 266 12.87 -15.52 -13.16
N ARG A 267 13.80 -14.54 -13.08
CA ARG A 267 14.77 -14.44 -11.97
C ARG A 267 14.10 -14.04 -10.66
N VAL A 268 13.22 -13.03 -10.70
CA VAL A 268 12.51 -12.52 -9.52
C VAL A 268 11.52 -13.55 -8.98
N ALA A 269 10.93 -14.40 -9.83
CA ALA A 269 10.02 -15.47 -9.42
C ALA A 269 10.64 -16.47 -8.41
N GLU A 270 11.97 -16.62 -8.39
CA GLU A 270 12.65 -17.45 -7.38
C GLU A 270 12.52 -16.86 -5.97
N GLN A 271 12.46 -15.53 -5.88
CA GLN A 271 12.35 -14.81 -4.62
C GLN A 271 10.90 -14.48 -4.27
N LEU A 272 10.05 -14.31 -5.27
CA LEU A 272 8.64 -13.94 -5.15
C LEU A 272 7.73 -14.97 -5.86
N PRO A 273 7.67 -16.22 -5.38
CA PRO A 273 6.83 -17.24 -6.00
C PRO A 273 5.36 -16.91 -5.82
N GLU A 274 4.61 -17.00 -6.92
CA GLU A 274 3.16 -16.87 -6.94
C GLU A 274 2.46 -18.08 -6.34
N ILE A 275 1.29 -17.91 -5.72
CA ILE A 275 0.37 -19.03 -5.49
C ILE A 275 -0.49 -19.20 -6.75
N MET A 276 -0.77 -20.48 -7.10
CA MET A 276 -1.62 -20.77 -8.23
C MET A 276 -2.96 -20.03 -8.11
N PRO A 277 -3.32 -19.16 -9.06
CA PRO A 277 -4.60 -18.48 -9.05
C PRO A 277 -5.78 -19.45 -9.16
N ASP A 278 -6.93 -19.07 -8.60
CA ASP A 278 -8.13 -19.88 -8.76
C ASP A 278 -8.65 -19.91 -10.21
N THR A 279 -9.50 -20.88 -10.51
CA THR A 279 -10.03 -21.09 -11.85
C THR A 279 -10.78 -19.87 -12.42
N ALA A 280 -11.50 -19.12 -11.58
CA ALA A 280 -12.24 -17.93 -12.01
C ALA A 280 -11.30 -16.79 -12.38
N SER A 281 -10.24 -16.58 -11.57
CA SER A 281 -9.18 -15.61 -11.84
C SER A 281 -8.44 -15.93 -13.14
N LEU A 282 -8.09 -17.21 -13.36
CA LEU A 282 -7.47 -17.66 -14.60
C LEU A 282 -8.38 -17.46 -15.82
N ALA A 283 -9.66 -17.80 -15.71
CA ALA A 283 -10.62 -17.61 -16.79
C ALA A 283 -10.78 -16.11 -17.15
N LYS A 284 -10.89 -15.23 -16.15
CA LYS A 284 -10.95 -13.78 -16.36
C LYS A 284 -9.71 -13.26 -17.04
N ARG A 285 -8.53 -13.71 -16.58
CA ARG A 285 -7.25 -13.37 -17.18
C ARG A 285 -7.16 -13.80 -18.64
N ASN A 286 -7.46 -15.07 -18.94
CA ASN A 286 -7.39 -15.60 -20.29
C ASN A 286 -8.34 -14.85 -21.25
N SER A 287 -9.55 -14.52 -20.78
CA SER A 287 -10.50 -13.72 -21.57
C SER A 287 -9.93 -12.33 -21.90
N ALA A 288 -9.29 -11.67 -20.93
CA ALA A 288 -8.68 -10.36 -21.15
C ALA A 288 -7.49 -10.43 -22.12
N LEU A 289 -6.66 -11.48 -22.03
CA LEU A 289 -5.53 -11.68 -22.95
C LEU A 289 -6.01 -11.96 -24.39
N ILE A 290 -7.05 -12.77 -24.58
CA ILE A 290 -7.66 -12.99 -25.90
C ILE A 290 -8.17 -11.67 -26.50
N MET A 291 -8.83 -10.84 -25.68
CA MET A 291 -9.29 -9.52 -26.15
C MET A 291 -8.13 -8.61 -26.55
N ALA A 292 -7.04 -8.59 -25.77
CA ALA A 292 -5.84 -7.84 -26.11
C ALA A 292 -5.23 -8.28 -27.45
N GLU A 293 -5.20 -9.58 -27.71
CA GLU A 293 -4.72 -10.11 -29.00
C GLU A 293 -5.59 -9.64 -30.18
N ILE A 294 -6.91 -9.66 -30.00
CA ILE A 294 -7.88 -9.15 -31.01
C ILE A 294 -7.66 -7.64 -31.25
N GLU A 295 -7.32 -6.88 -30.23
CA GLU A 295 -7.00 -5.45 -30.31
C GLU A 295 -5.61 -5.16 -30.88
N GLY A 296 -4.84 -6.19 -31.28
CA GLY A 296 -3.55 -6.08 -31.93
C GLY A 296 -2.37 -5.90 -30.95
N CYS A 297 -2.58 -6.17 -29.68
CA CYS A 297 -1.49 -6.21 -28.71
C CYS A 297 -0.56 -7.41 -28.95
N ARG A 298 0.72 -7.24 -28.63
CA ARG A 298 1.67 -8.37 -28.56
C ARG A 298 1.84 -8.78 -27.11
N MET A 299 1.98 -10.07 -26.86
CA MET A 299 2.08 -10.61 -25.51
C MET A 299 3.34 -11.47 -25.36
N MET A 300 3.96 -11.38 -24.21
CA MET A 300 5.06 -12.24 -23.78
C MET A 300 4.78 -12.76 -22.37
N HIS A 301 5.05 -14.06 -22.16
CA HIS A 301 4.77 -14.74 -20.90
C HIS A 301 6.08 -15.20 -20.25
N ALA A 302 6.18 -15.01 -18.95
CA ALA A 302 7.22 -15.61 -18.14
C ALA A 302 7.03 -17.13 -18.00
N ASN A 303 8.09 -17.86 -17.68
CA ASN A 303 8.06 -19.31 -17.63
C ASN A 303 7.71 -19.86 -16.24
N ARG A 304 7.93 -19.09 -15.18
CA ARG A 304 7.83 -19.57 -13.80
C ARG A 304 6.53 -19.20 -13.09
N ASN A 305 6.12 -17.94 -13.22
CA ASN A 305 4.87 -17.40 -12.68
C ASN A 305 3.93 -17.03 -13.84
N HIS A 306 2.72 -16.57 -13.52
CA HIS A 306 1.78 -16.08 -14.55
C HIS A 306 2.07 -14.64 -14.99
N ASP A 307 3.31 -14.15 -14.84
CA ASP A 307 3.65 -12.82 -15.31
C ASP A 307 3.52 -12.71 -16.83
N CYS A 308 2.86 -11.64 -17.29
CA CYS A 308 2.64 -11.36 -18.69
C CYS A 308 2.93 -9.90 -18.99
N ILE A 309 3.62 -9.67 -20.07
CA ILE A 309 3.83 -8.34 -20.64
C ILE A 309 2.93 -8.19 -21.85
N ILE A 310 2.20 -7.08 -21.90
CA ILE A 310 1.37 -6.70 -23.04
C ILE A 310 1.95 -5.44 -23.65
N ILE A 311 2.36 -5.51 -24.91
CA ILE A 311 2.80 -4.36 -25.70
C ILE A 311 1.62 -3.84 -26.51
N HIS A 312 1.17 -2.63 -26.19
CA HIS A 312 0.01 -2.02 -26.79
C HIS A 312 0.35 -1.32 -28.12
N PRO A 313 -0.54 -1.36 -29.10
CA PRO A 313 -0.49 -0.43 -30.23
C PRO A 313 -0.80 0.99 -29.74
N GLU A 314 -0.58 1.98 -30.61
CA GLU A 314 -0.95 3.36 -30.33
C GLU A 314 -2.45 3.47 -30.00
N GLY A 315 -2.79 4.16 -28.91
CA GLY A 315 -4.18 4.33 -28.47
C GLY A 315 -4.75 3.19 -27.61
N GLY A 316 -3.99 2.09 -27.35
CA GLY A 316 -4.45 0.97 -26.53
C GLY A 316 -4.73 1.36 -25.06
N PHE A 317 -5.53 0.55 -24.36
CA PHE A 317 -5.90 0.74 -22.96
C PHE A 317 -5.28 -0.34 -22.06
N PRO A 318 -4.86 0.01 -20.81
CA PRO A 318 -4.23 -0.95 -19.92
C PRO A 318 -5.20 -2.02 -19.43
N ILE A 319 -4.72 -3.23 -19.33
CA ILE A 319 -5.40 -4.34 -18.65
C ILE A 319 -4.97 -4.34 -17.19
N LEU A 320 -5.90 -4.00 -16.29
CA LEU A 320 -5.63 -3.85 -14.86
C LEU A 320 -5.93 -5.15 -14.09
N LEU A 321 -5.25 -6.23 -14.47
CA LEU A 321 -5.31 -7.51 -13.77
C LEU A 321 -3.97 -7.83 -13.10
N PRO A 322 -3.97 -8.68 -12.05
CA PRO A 322 -2.73 -9.11 -11.41
C PRO A 322 -1.74 -9.72 -12.40
N ARG A 323 -0.46 -9.45 -12.20
CA ARG A 323 0.66 -9.97 -12.99
C ARG A 323 0.53 -9.75 -14.50
N ILE A 324 -0.10 -8.63 -14.88
CA ILE A 324 -0.12 -8.11 -16.24
C ILE A 324 0.50 -6.72 -16.23
N LEU A 325 1.65 -6.60 -16.90
CA LEU A 325 2.34 -5.32 -17.06
C LEU A 325 2.14 -4.82 -18.49
N ASN A 326 1.57 -3.63 -18.61
CA ASN A 326 1.26 -3.02 -19.88
C ASN A 326 2.41 -2.12 -20.34
N LEU A 327 2.92 -2.30 -21.56
CA LEU A 327 3.92 -1.44 -22.17
C LEU A 327 3.26 -0.56 -23.23
N PHE A 328 3.50 0.74 -23.11
CA PHE A 328 3.04 1.76 -24.06
C PHE A 328 4.24 2.41 -24.72
N PRO A 329 4.72 1.89 -25.89
CA PRO A 329 5.70 2.59 -26.70
C PRO A 329 5.04 3.81 -27.33
N VAL A 330 5.51 5.00 -26.98
CA VAL A 330 4.90 6.28 -27.33
C VAL A 330 5.97 7.29 -27.75
N ARG A 331 5.57 8.39 -28.39
CA ARG A 331 6.50 9.47 -28.79
C ARG A 331 6.80 10.44 -27.65
N ASP A 332 5.81 10.66 -26.77
CA ASP A 332 5.87 11.56 -25.61
C ASP A 332 5.22 10.85 -24.45
N ALA A 333 6.07 10.25 -23.60
CA ALA A 333 5.61 9.48 -22.47
C ALA A 333 4.94 10.36 -21.39
N THR A 334 5.39 11.61 -21.28
CA THR A 334 4.83 12.58 -20.35
C THR A 334 3.39 12.93 -20.73
N HIS A 335 3.16 13.26 -21.99
CA HIS A 335 1.84 13.59 -22.51
C HIS A 335 0.87 12.42 -22.34
N GLU A 336 1.29 11.22 -22.75
CA GLU A 336 0.45 10.02 -22.67
C GLU A 336 0.09 9.65 -21.22
N LEU A 337 1.06 9.70 -20.31
CA LEU A 337 0.84 9.43 -18.89
C LEU A 337 -0.19 10.40 -18.29
N VAL A 338 0.00 11.70 -18.50
CA VAL A 338 -0.86 12.74 -17.91
C VAL A 338 -2.28 12.70 -18.49
N THR A 339 -2.44 12.41 -19.78
CA THR A 339 -3.76 12.39 -20.43
C THR A 339 -4.55 11.12 -20.13
N ARG A 340 -3.87 10.01 -19.85
CA ARG A 340 -4.52 8.69 -19.61
C ARG A 340 -4.77 8.36 -18.14
N THR A 341 -4.13 9.08 -17.22
CA THR A 341 -4.20 8.77 -15.80
C THR A 341 -4.90 9.89 -15.04
N ALA A 342 -6.06 9.59 -14.46
CA ALA A 342 -6.79 10.53 -13.60
C ALA A 342 -6.56 10.25 -12.08
N HIS A 343 -6.01 9.09 -11.74
CA HIS A 343 -5.89 8.60 -10.36
C HIS A 343 -4.51 7.96 -10.13
N GLY A 344 -3.45 8.71 -10.44
CA GLY A 344 -2.08 8.27 -10.20
C GLY A 344 -1.76 8.11 -8.71
N GLN A 345 -0.84 7.22 -8.36
CA GLN A 345 -0.32 7.04 -7.00
C GLN A 345 1.19 7.22 -6.96
N ALA A 346 1.94 6.29 -7.49
CA ALA A 346 3.39 6.32 -7.56
C ALA A 346 3.90 6.27 -8.99
N LEU A 347 4.97 7.00 -9.26
CA LEU A 347 5.66 7.02 -10.54
C LEU A 347 7.11 6.60 -10.35
N GLY A 348 7.45 5.41 -10.90
CA GLY A 348 8.82 4.92 -10.97
C GLY A 348 9.57 5.54 -12.15
N THR A 349 10.81 5.94 -11.95
CA THR A 349 11.63 6.57 -12.98
C THR A 349 13.07 6.08 -12.93
N LYS A 350 13.76 6.04 -14.06
CA LYS A 350 15.20 5.78 -14.10
C LYS A 350 15.99 7.04 -13.74
N LYS A 351 15.62 8.19 -14.32
CA LYS A 351 16.24 9.48 -14.02
C LYS A 351 15.55 10.20 -12.86
N LEU A 352 16.27 11.10 -12.20
CA LEU A 352 15.67 12.04 -11.27
C LEU A 352 14.81 13.06 -12.02
N LEU A 353 13.56 13.22 -11.59
CA LEU A 353 12.65 14.22 -12.14
C LEU A 353 12.97 15.62 -11.59
N SER A 354 12.89 16.61 -12.46
CA SER A 354 12.90 18.01 -12.07
C SER A 354 11.61 18.39 -11.33
N GLU A 355 11.63 19.46 -10.55
CA GLU A 355 10.42 19.94 -9.84
C GLU A 355 9.29 20.32 -10.80
N SER A 356 9.58 20.78 -12.02
CA SER A 356 8.58 21.07 -13.05
C SER A 356 7.90 19.79 -13.54
N GLU A 357 8.66 18.70 -13.75
CA GLU A 357 8.11 17.40 -14.13
C GLU A 357 7.26 16.82 -13.01
N LYS A 358 7.74 16.86 -11.76
CA LYS A 358 6.95 16.40 -10.58
C LYS A 358 5.63 17.16 -10.45
N ASN A 359 5.65 18.49 -10.62
CA ASN A 359 4.44 19.31 -10.56
C ASN A 359 3.45 18.92 -11.68
N LEU A 360 3.94 18.63 -12.89
CA LEU A 360 3.10 18.17 -13.98
C LEU A 360 2.47 16.82 -13.70
N PHE A 361 3.24 15.84 -13.23
CA PHE A 361 2.72 14.51 -12.87
C PHE A 361 1.78 14.56 -11.65
N SER A 362 1.99 15.51 -10.73
CA SER A 362 1.09 15.69 -9.59
C SER A 362 -0.31 16.11 -10.00
N GLN A 363 -0.49 16.80 -11.13
CA GLN A 363 -1.80 17.12 -11.70
C GLN A 363 -2.55 15.87 -12.18
N ALA A 364 -1.83 14.80 -12.55
CA ALA A 364 -2.40 13.50 -12.88
C ALA A 364 -2.56 12.57 -11.64
N GLY A 365 -2.30 13.11 -10.43
CA GLY A 365 -2.47 12.42 -9.15
C GLY A 365 -1.23 11.70 -8.63
N TYR A 366 -0.09 11.73 -9.34
CA TYR A 366 1.16 11.12 -8.85
C TYR A 366 1.81 12.01 -7.80
N HIS A 367 1.89 11.50 -6.57
CA HIS A 367 2.50 12.23 -5.46
C HIS A 367 3.76 11.54 -4.90
N VAL A 368 4.05 10.32 -5.36
CA VAL A 368 5.22 9.55 -5.01
C VAL A 368 6.09 9.38 -6.24
N PHE A 369 7.33 9.84 -6.15
CA PHE A 369 8.33 9.73 -7.21
C PHE A 369 9.53 8.96 -6.67
N CYS A 370 9.85 7.84 -7.27
CA CYS A 370 10.91 6.95 -6.78
C CYS A 370 11.71 6.32 -7.92
N GLY A 371 12.90 5.83 -7.60
CA GLY A 371 13.70 5.04 -8.54
C GLY A 371 13.07 3.68 -8.81
N LEU A 372 13.53 3.01 -9.89
CA LEU A 372 13.15 1.64 -10.20
C LEU A 372 13.52 0.71 -9.04
N GLY A 373 12.65 -0.24 -8.70
CA GLY A 373 12.82 -1.17 -7.57
C GLY A 373 12.49 -0.58 -6.20
N GLN A 374 12.06 0.69 -6.13
CA GLN A 374 11.73 1.36 -4.88
C GLN A 374 10.22 1.66 -4.70
N MET A 375 9.41 1.32 -5.70
CA MET A 375 7.98 1.66 -5.65
C MET A 375 7.25 0.96 -4.49
N GLN A 376 7.66 -0.26 -4.13
CA GLN A 376 7.03 -1.06 -3.07
C GLN A 376 7.66 -0.86 -1.70
N ASN A 377 8.62 0.05 -1.57
CA ASN A 377 9.35 0.32 -0.35
C ASN A 377 9.26 1.80 0.09
N PRO A 378 8.03 2.33 0.29
CA PRO A 378 7.87 3.71 0.70
C PRO A 378 8.46 3.94 2.10
N PRO A 379 9.15 5.06 2.34
CA PRO A 379 9.61 5.42 3.66
C PRO A 379 8.44 5.65 4.63
N LEU A 380 8.69 5.56 5.93
CA LEU A 380 7.64 5.79 6.94
C LEU A 380 7.05 7.21 6.87
N THR A 381 7.81 8.14 6.33
CA THR A 381 7.40 9.54 6.11
C THR A 381 6.50 9.75 4.90
N TRP A 382 6.22 8.70 4.14
CA TRP A 382 5.32 8.78 2.99
C TRP A 382 3.85 8.90 3.42
N PHE A 383 3.13 9.79 2.77
CA PHE A 383 1.70 9.97 2.98
C PHE A 383 0.89 9.25 1.90
N HIS A 384 0.13 8.23 2.32
CA HIS A 384 -0.79 7.53 1.44
C HIS A 384 -1.85 8.50 0.91
N ASP A 385 -2.00 8.60 -0.41
CA ASP A 385 -2.89 9.55 -1.09
C ASP A 385 -2.67 11.02 -0.67
N ASN A 386 -1.46 11.38 -0.30
CA ASN A 386 -1.13 12.69 0.26
C ASN A 386 -1.89 13.00 1.57
N ILE A 387 -2.34 11.97 2.28
CA ILE A 387 -3.03 12.05 3.56
C ILE A 387 -2.12 11.46 4.63
N GLY A 388 -1.91 12.18 5.73
CA GLY A 388 -1.12 11.68 6.86
C GLY A 388 -1.74 10.44 7.51
N THR A 389 -0.92 9.65 8.17
CA THR A 389 -1.35 8.45 8.89
C THR A 389 -2.01 8.80 10.23
N LEU A 390 -1.46 9.78 10.96
CA LEU A 390 -1.95 10.20 12.28
C LEU A 390 -2.63 11.57 12.25
N ARG A 391 -2.08 12.49 11.46
CA ARG A 391 -2.53 13.89 11.37
C ARG A 391 -4.04 14.05 11.14
N PRO A 392 -4.72 13.24 10.31
CA PRO A 392 -6.15 13.37 10.10
C PRO A 392 -7.00 13.18 11.38
N TYR A 393 -6.48 12.44 12.36
CA TYR A 393 -7.18 12.17 13.61
C TYR A 393 -6.94 13.23 14.68
N LEU A 394 -5.98 14.12 14.45
CA LEU A 394 -5.65 15.21 15.37
C LEU A 394 -6.58 16.42 15.13
N MET A 395 -6.87 17.15 16.20
CA MET A 395 -7.68 18.35 16.20
C MET A 395 -6.81 19.60 16.41
N CYS A 396 -5.56 19.55 15.97
CA CYS A 396 -4.69 20.71 15.97
C CYS A 396 -5.26 21.76 15.00
N ASN A 397 -5.28 23.02 15.39
CA ASN A 397 -5.60 24.10 14.46
C ASN A 397 -4.55 24.12 13.34
N ALA A 398 -5.00 24.03 12.10
CA ALA A 398 -4.15 24.13 10.92
C ALA A 398 -3.58 25.54 10.77
#